data_e4424f9033afb774c72f2643c07f0c90
#
_entry.id   e4424f9033afb774c72f2643c07f0c90
#
_cell.length_a   1.000
_cell.length_b   1.000
_cell.length_c   1.000
_cell.angle_alpha   90.00
_cell.angle_beta   90.00
_cell.angle_gamma   90.00
#
_symmetry.space_group_name_H-M   'P 1'
#
loop_
_entity.id
_entity.type
_entity.pdbx_description
1 polymer ?
#
loop_
_entity_poly.entity_id
_entity_poly.type
_entity_poly.pdbx_seq_one_letter_code
_entity_poly.pdbx_strand_id
1 'polypeptide(L)'
;MNTINDNFELQYIPARICDDKELTIKYYAWHPTECKLKRVVMRFNHLKTKMNKTDLIRHIRKIANDININLANGKNPFIEAETPKSYNKLKDAIATFLKMKERDMRPDGLRSYTSYCKKLNVWLLDHKMQDCFIISFTKEMALEMMNELALSDGLNNRTWNNHFAFYRSLWNWFISNYYCKNNVFSNFEKKREAEKFRIIIPPATHSRVASYCKEKMPNMEIVIDLVRASFIRPKEISLIQIKDIDLFNGVITIPAEKSKTHNKRFAYLPEWLCAKIVDNFELNSFPMDYYLIGSGLKPNEKHINTRDIDKFWSKIRTDLELGMEMQLYSYRDTGITALEENGVPRSVIQKLTDHKTERMVGKYVSAPNKDLIDKVVCKIKE
;
A
#
# COMPACT_ATOMS: atom_id res chain seq x y z
N MET A 1 4.11 37.63 23.94
CA MET A 1 3.41 36.37 24.11
C MET A 1 4.27 35.28 23.43
N ASN A 2 4.84 34.41 24.26
CA ASN A 2 5.60 33.25 23.77
C ASN A 2 4.58 32.26 23.22
N THR A 3 4.56 32.06 21.92
CA THR A 3 3.84 30.93 21.33
C THR A 3 4.68 29.66 21.53
N ILE A 4 4.50 29.04 22.69
CA ILE A 4 4.92 27.67 22.95
C ILE A 4 3.83 26.81 22.31
N ASN A 5 4.13 26.16 21.20
CA ASN A 5 3.29 25.10 20.66
C ASN A 5 3.75 23.81 21.33
N ASP A 6 2.92 23.25 22.20
CA ASP A 6 3.23 22.12 23.08
C ASP A 6 3.43 20.75 22.39
N ASN A 7 3.32 20.70 21.06
CA ASN A 7 3.40 19.42 20.32
C ASN A 7 4.39 19.48 19.16
N PHE A 8 5.64 19.38 19.29
CA PHE A 8 6.73 19.53 18.31
C PHE A 8 7.26 20.95 18.19
N GLU A 9 8.04 21.33 19.17
CA GLU A 9 8.61 22.65 19.25
C GLU A 9 9.70 22.85 18.21
N LEU A 10 9.34 23.48 17.10
CA LEU A 10 10.27 24.37 16.41
C LEU A 10 10.50 25.57 17.34
N GLN A 11 11.38 25.41 18.34
CA GLN A 11 11.61 26.46 19.32
C GLN A 11 12.29 27.64 18.66
N TYR A 12 11.57 28.73 18.47
CA TYR A 12 12.12 29.98 17.97
C TYR A 12 11.39 31.18 18.58
N ILE A 13 12.07 32.32 18.62
CA ILE A 13 11.43 33.61 18.86
C ILE A 13 11.49 34.40 17.57
N PRO A 14 10.35 34.91 17.05
CA PRO A 14 10.27 35.59 15.77
C PRO A 14 11.25 36.75 15.61
N ALA A 15 11.68 36.99 14.40
CA ALA A 15 12.55 38.08 14.04
C ALA A 15 11.86 39.42 14.27
N ARG A 16 12.56 40.33 14.99
CA ARG A 16 12.15 41.69 15.25
C ARG A 16 13.21 42.65 14.75
N ILE A 17 12.76 43.78 14.21
CA ILE A 17 13.64 44.88 13.81
C ILE A 17 13.90 45.73 15.06
N CYS A 18 15.17 46.01 15.33
CA CYS A 18 15.63 46.89 16.39
C CYS A 18 16.42 48.04 15.74
N ASP A 19 16.06 49.28 16.07
CA ASP A 19 16.69 50.50 15.56
C ASP A 19 17.11 51.41 16.73
N ASP A 20 17.77 50.84 17.76
CA ASP A 20 18.24 51.60 18.93
C ASP A 20 19.56 52.30 18.62
N LYS A 21 20.70 51.59 18.73
CA LYS A 21 22.04 52.06 18.38
C LYS A 21 22.45 51.62 16.97
N GLU A 22 22.00 50.46 16.57
CA GLU A 22 22.26 49.86 15.26
C GLU A 22 20.98 49.30 14.69
N LEU A 23 20.83 49.44 13.36
CA LEU A 23 19.71 48.85 12.66
C LEU A 23 19.97 47.35 12.49
N THR A 24 19.22 46.54 13.20
CA THR A 24 19.42 45.08 13.29
C THR A 24 18.12 44.32 13.22
N ILE A 25 18.19 43.09 12.74
CA ILE A 25 17.16 42.04 12.94
C ILE A 25 17.70 41.11 14.02
N LYS A 26 16.89 40.85 15.05
CA LYS A 26 17.22 39.91 16.14
C LYS A 26 16.14 38.85 16.22
N TYR A 27 16.55 37.59 16.30
CA TYR A 27 15.67 36.46 16.54
C TYR A 27 16.39 35.36 17.31
N TYR A 28 15.67 34.35 17.78
CA TYR A 28 16.24 33.20 18.46
C TYR A 28 15.80 31.93 17.75
N ALA A 29 16.69 30.96 17.68
CA ALA A 29 16.40 29.63 17.19
C ALA A 29 17.06 28.59 18.09
N TRP A 30 16.50 27.41 18.13
CA TRP A 30 17.02 26.29 18.92
C TRP A 30 18.39 25.88 18.43
N HIS A 31 19.37 25.80 19.33
CA HIS A 31 20.71 25.31 19.03
C HIS A 31 20.81 23.84 19.45
N PRO A 32 20.92 22.89 18.51
CA PRO A 32 20.78 21.46 18.79
C PRO A 32 21.87 20.94 19.74
N THR A 33 23.11 21.43 19.61
CA THR A 33 24.23 21.01 20.48
C THR A 33 24.21 21.64 21.87
N GLU A 34 23.75 22.90 21.99
CA GLU A 34 23.70 23.60 23.25
C GLU A 34 22.36 23.42 23.98
N CYS A 35 21.39 22.75 23.34
CA CYS A 35 20.04 22.48 23.87
C CYS A 35 19.36 23.72 24.49
N LYS A 36 19.47 24.86 23.78
CA LYS A 36 18.87 26.15 24.22
C LYS A 36 18.57 27.06 23.02
N LEU A 37 17.70 28.06 23.27
CA LEU A 37 17.46 29.12 22.30
C LEU A 37 18.70 30.03 22.23
N LYS A 38 19.27 30.14 21.04
CA LYS A 38 20.44 31.01 20.79
C LYS A 38 20.04 32.16 19.90
N ARG A 39 20.54 33.38 20.28
CA ARG A 39 20.25 34.62 19.58
C ARG A 39 21.03 34.73 18.28
N VAL A 40 20.33 35.07 17.19
CA VAL A 40 20.92 35.47 15.91
C VAL A 40 20.69 36.95 15.69
N VAL A 41 21.74 37.66 15.26
CA VAL A 41 21.70 39.09 15.00
C VAL A 41 22.24 39.38 13.61
N MET A 42 21.43 40.06 12.81
CA MET A 42 21.83 40.54 11.47
C MET A 42 21.93 42.07 11.54
N ARG A 43 23.09 42.65 11.11
CA ARG A 43 23.37 44.08 11.12
C ARG A 43 23.27 44.66 9.74
N PHE A 44 22.61 45.81 9.59
CA PHE A 44 22.33 46.46 8.30
C PHE A 44 22.95 47.89 8.19
N ASN A 45 23.81 48.28 9.13
CA ASN A 45 24.43 49.62 9.11
C ASN A 45 25.17 49.94 7.81
N HIS A 46 25.77 48.90 7.16
CA HIS A 46 26.46 49.04 5.88
C HIS A 46 25.56 49.45 4.70
N LEU A 47 24.23 49.30 4.86
CA LEU A 47 23.25 49.68 3.84
C LEU A 47 22.78 51.14 4.02
N LYS A 48 23.03 51.77 5.19
CA LYS A 48 22.63 53.18 5.46
C LYS A 48 23.26 54.18 4.48
N THR A 49 24.43 53.86 3.94
CA THR A 49 25.14 54.68 2.95
C THR A 49 24.74 54.41 1.50
N LYS A 50 24.03 53.29 1.26
CA LYS A 50 23.70 52.82 -0.09
C LYS A 50 22.23 53.00 -0.46
N MET A 51 21.36 53.22 0.51
CA MET A 51 19.91 53.29 0.33
C MET A 51 19.33 54.45 1.14
N ASN A 52 18.24 55.07 0.64
CA ASN A 52 17.50 56.03 1.48
C ASN A 52 16.77 55.27 2.62
N LYS A 53 16.42 56.03 3.68
CA LYS A 53 15.87 55.49 4.93
C LYS A 53 14.56 54.67 4.68
N THR A 54 13.70 55.13 3.81
CA THR A 54 12.40 54.51 3.53
C THR A 54 12.58 53.17 2.82
N ASP A 55 13.43 53.11 1.82
CA ASP A 55 13.68 51.86 1.07
C ASP A 55 14.47 50.85 1.92
N LEU A 56 15.38 51.34 2.74
CA LEU A 56 16.11 50.48 3.69
C LEU A 56 15.16 49.81 4.70
N ILE A 57 14.23 50.57 5.29
CA ILE A 57 13.25 50.01 6.22
C ILE A 57 12.33 49.01 5.51
N ARG A 58 11.88 49.30 4.28
CA ARG A 58 11.08 48.38 3.48
C ARG A 58 11.84 47.08 3.20
N HIS A 59 13.09 47.20 2.81
CA HIS A 59 13.95 46.04 2.53
C HIS A 59 14.14 45.16 3.79
N ILE A 60 14.45 45.78 4.92
CA ILE A 60 14.64 45.06 6.22
C ILE A 60 13.34 44.39 6.71
N ARG A 61 12.18 45.05 6.51
CA ARG A 61 10.88 44.42 6.82
C ARG A 61 10.63 43.17 5.98
N LYS A 62 10.97 43.22 4.71
CA LYS A 62 10.88 42.06 3.82
C LYS A 62 11.77 40.92 4.33
N ILE A 63 13.03 41.18 4.65
CA ILE A 63 13.97 40.19 5.20
C ILE A 63 13.43 39.60 6.52
N ALA A 64 12.95 40.44 7.45
CA ALA A 64 12.42 39.97 8.71
C ALA A 64 11.19 39.07 8.52
N ASN A 65 10.32 39.41 7.58
CA ASN A 65 9.18 38.57 7.22
C ASN A 65 9.61 37.24 6.61
N ASP A 66 10.55 37.26 5.69
CA ASP A 66 11.10 36.04 5.05
C ASP A 66 11.78 35.12 6.09
N ILE A 67 12.49 35.70 7.08
CA ILE A 67 13.05 34.95 8.21
C ILE A 67 11.93 34.30 9.01
N ASN A 68 10.87 35.05 9.35
CA ASN A 68 9.76 34.52 10.15
C ASN A 68 9.02 33.39 9.43
N ILE A 69 8.78 33.53 8.12
CA ILE A 69 8.20 32.47 7.30
C ILE A 69 9.11 31.23 7.32
N ASN A 70 10.42 31.43 7.16
CA ASN A 70 11.37 30.31 7.15
C ASN A 70 11.45 29.61 8.53
N LEU A 71 11.48 30.37 9.64
CA LEU A 71 11.47 29.82 10.98
C LEU A 71 10.18 29.05 11.28
N ALA A 72 9.03 29.59 10.88
CA ALA A 72 7.74 28.93 11.02
C ALA A 72 7.67 27.60 10.23
N ASN A 73 8.38 27.53 9.11
CA ASN A 73 8.50 26.33 8.28
C ASN A 73 9.66 25.41 8.71
N GLY A 74 10.31 25.67 9.85
CA GLY A 74 11.35 24.82 10.42
C GLY A 74 12.76 25.06 9.92
N LYS A 75 13.05 26.17 9.21
CA LYS A 75 14.42 26.52 8.88
C LYS A 75 15.16 26.98 10.12
N ASN A 76 16.19 26.23 10.50
CA ASN A 76 17.02 26.55 11.66
C ASN A 76 18.40 27.02 11.21
N PRO A 77 18.86 28.24 11.59
CA PRO A 77 20.15 28.78 11.16
C PRO A 77 21.36 28.04 11.73
N PHE A 78 21.17 27.19 12.74
CA PHE A 78 22.22 26.38 13.36
C PHE A 78 22.28 24.95 12.82
N ILE A 79 21.40 24.61 11.88
CA ILE A 79 21.39 23.33 11.19
C ILE A 79 21.82 23.59 9.75
N GLU A 80 23.02 23.11 9.39
CA GLU A 80 23.49 23.20 8.02
C GLU A 80 22.69 22.29 7.09
N ALA A 81 22.47 22.72 5.85
CA ALA A 81 21.85 21.90 4.83
C ALA A 81 22.71 20.65 4.59
N GLU A 82 22.20 19.48 4.91
CA GLU A 82 22.90 18.21 4.71
C GLU A 82 23.09 17.89 3.21
N THR A 83 22.16 18.35 2.39
CA THR A 83 22.10 18.13 0.94
C THR A 83 21.52 19.36 0.23
N PRO A 84 21.72 19.51 -1.09
CA PRO A 84 21.19 20.66 -1.84
C PRO A 84 19.65 20.83 -1.74
N LYS A 85 18.93 19.74 -1.44
CA LYS A 85 17.46 19.71 -1.38
C LYS A 85 16.89 19.63 0.04
N SER A 86 17.71 19.70 1.08
CA SER A 86 17.27 19.56 2.49
C SER A 86 16.17 20.54 2.89
N TYR A 87 16.18 21.74 2.32
CA TYR A 87 15.18 22.78 2.53
C TYR A 87 14.06 22.80 1.49
N ASN A 88 13.86 21.72 0.74
CA ASN A 88 12.64 21.54 -0.03
C ASN A 88 11.49 21.19 0.90
N LYS A 89 10.29 21.68 0.59
CA LYS A 89 9.09 21.33 1.35
C LYS A 89 8.79 19.84 1.20
N LEU A 90 8.46 19.18 2.31
CA LEU A 90 8.17 17.75 2.34
C LEU A 90 7.00 17.40 1.39
N LYS A 91 5.93 18.20 1.38
CA LYS A 91 4.78 17.99 0.48
C LYS A 91 5.18 18.00 -1.01
N ASP A 92 6.11 18.89 -1.42
CA ASP A 92 6.53 19.01 -2.82
C ASP A 92 7.42 17.82 -3.23
N ALA A 93 8.25 17.35 -2.32
CA ALA A 93 9.05 16.15 -2.52
C ALA A 93 8.17 14.88 -2.62
N ILE A 94 7.10 14.79 -1.81
CA ILE A 94 6.09 13.73 -1.91
C ILE A 94 5.37 13.78 -3.27
N ALA A 95 4.97 14.96 -3.72
CA ALA A 95 4.32 15.11 -5.03
C ALA A 95 5.27 14.69 -6.17
N THR A 96 6.55 15.06 -6.09
CA THR A 96 7.58 14.64 -7.04
C THR A 96 7.76 13.12 -7.04
N PHE A 97 7.82 12.50 -5.86
CA PHE A 97 7.89 11.04 -5.71
C PHE A 97 6.71 10.34 -6.40
N LEU A 98 5.48 10.77 -6.13
CA LEU A 98 4.28 10.16 -6.74
C LEU A 98 4.28 10.31 -8.27
N LYS A 99 4.66 11.48 -8.80
CA LYS A 99 4.77 11.71 -10.24
C LYS A 99 5.81 10.79 -10.90
N MET A 100 6.93 10.53 -10.23
CA MET A 100 7.93 9.58 -10.73
C MET A 100 7.40 8.14 -10.70
N LYS A 101 6.69 7.76 -9.62
CA LYS A 101 6.12 6.41 -9.47
C LYS A 101 4.97 6.13 -10.44
N GLU A 102 4.22 7.13 -10.85
CA GLU A 102 3.15 7.01 -11.84
C GLU A 102 3.65 6.42 -13.17
N ARG A 103 4.90 6.72 -13.56
CA ARG A 103 5.50 6.24 -14.79
C ARG A 103 5.84 4.74 -14.76
N ASP A 104 6.19 4.22 -13.59
CA ASP A 104 6.79 2.90 -13.45
C ASP A 104 5.88 1.89 -12.76
N MET A 105 4.77 2.34 -12.15
CA MET A 105 3.91 1.50 -11.31
C MET A 105 2.56 1.21 -11.94
N ARG A 106 2.02 0.03 -11.64
CA ARG A 106 0.63 -0.29 -11.95
C ARG A 106 -0.33 0.60 -11.14
N PRO A 107 -1.54 0.90 -11.68
CA PRO A 107 -2.53 1.76 -11.02
C PRO A 107 -2.85 1.36 -9.57
N ASP A 108 -2.93 0.06 -9.25
CA ASP A 108 -3.23 -0.41 -7.89
C ASP A 108 -2.08 -0.14 -6.91
N GLY A 109 -0.83 -0.30 -7.35
CA GLY A 109 0.35 0.04 -6.56
C GLY A 109 0.42 1.54 -6.31
N LEU A 110 0.22 2.34 -7.35
CA LEU A 110 0.19 3.80 -7.26
C LEU A 110 -0.94 4.27 -6.32
N ARG A 111 -2.14 3.68 -6.41
CA ARG A 111 -3.26 3.98 -5.50
C ARG A 111 -2.87 3.75 -4.03
N SER A 112 -2.18 2.66 -3.74
CA SER A 112 -1.70 2.36 -2.39
C SER A 112 -0.69 3.40 -1.92
N TYR A 113 0.28 3.76 -2.76
CA TYR A 113 1.28 4.78 -2.46
C TYR A 113 0.65 6.16 -2.24
N THR A 114 -0.30 6.54 -3.10
CA THR A 114 -1.08 7.79 -2.96
C THR A 114 -1.84 7.81 -1.64
N SER A 115 -2.44 6.67 -1.23
CA SER A 115 -3.14 6.57 0.05
C SER A 115 -2.21 6.79 1.24
N TYR A 116 -1.02 6.17 1.24
CA TYR A 116 -0.03 6.38 2.30
C TYR A 116 0.47 7.83 2.34
N CYS A 117 0.79 8.41 1.17
CA CYS A 117 1.21 9.81 1.08
C CYS A 117 0.10 10.76 1.56
N LYS A 118 -1.16 10.47 1.24
CA LYS A 118 -2.31 11.26 1.74
C LYS A 118 -2.37 11.25 3.27
N LYS A 119 -2.16 10.09 3.92
CA LYS A 119 -2.15 9.99 5.39
C LYS A 119 -1.03 10.83 6.01
N LEU A 120 0.18 10.79 5.44
CA LEU A 120 1.27 11.65 5.89
C LEU A 120 0.93 13.15 5.73
N ASN A 121 0.37 13.55 4.60
CA ASN A 121 -0.02 14.94 4.36
C ASN A 121 -1.15 15.41 5.31
N VAL A 122 -2.11 14.54 5.64
CA VAL A 122 -3.16 14.83 6.62
C VAL A 122 -2.53 15.03 8.00
N TRP A 123 -1.65 14.13 8.43
CA TRP A 123 -0.93 14.27 9.70
C TRP A 123 -0.15 15.60 9.78
N LEU A 124 0.58 15.95 8.71
CA LEU A 124 1.30 17.23 8.63
C LEU A 124 0.35 18.43 8.73
N LEU A 125 -0.84 18.35 8.15
CA LEU A 125 -1.85 19.40 8.21
C LEU A 125 -2.41 19.55 9.64
N ASP A 126 -2.76 18.44 10.28
CA ASP A 126 -3.32 18.42 11.64
C ASP A 126 -2.34 18.98 12.66
N HIS A 127 -1.04 18.77 12.44
CA HIS A 127 0.04 19.34 13.27
C HIS A 127 0.54 20.72 12.79
N LYS A 128 -0.17 21.36 11.83
CA LYS A 128 0.20 22.69 11.27
C LYS A 128 1.60 22.72 10.64
N MET A 129 2.04 21.59 10.10
CA MET A 129 3.37 21.38 9.52
C MET A 129 3.33 21.16 7.99
N GLN A 130 2.25 21.54 7.32
CA GLN A 130 2.06 21.31 5.87
C GLN A 130 3.15 21.93 4.98
N ASP A 131 3.89 22.90 5.49
CA ASP A 131 4.97 23.58 4.77
C ASP A 131 6.36 23.27 5.34
N CYS A 132 6.47 22.27 6.22
CA CYS A 132 7.77 21.91 6.83
C CYS A 132 8.78 21.47 5.75
N PHE A 133 10.05 21.74 6.04
CA PHE A 133 11.16 21.25 5.21
C PHE A 133 11.49 19.79 5.53
N ILE A 134 12.05 19.05 4.59
CA ILE A 134 12.42 17.65 4.80
C ILE A 134 13.39 17.49 5.96
N ILE A 135 14.37 18.39 6.09
CA ILE A 135 15.34 18.37 7.19
C ILE A 135 14.70 18.58 8.56
N SER A 136 13.52 19.22 8.62
CA SER A 136 12.79 19.50 9.87
C SER A 136 11.91 18.34 10.32
N PHE A 137 11.67 17.33 9.46
CA PHE A 137 10.90 16.15 9.83
C PHE A 137 11.81 15.15 10.54
N THR A 138 11.70 15.08 11.86
CA THR A 138 12.61 14.30 12.73
C THR A 138 12.14 12.85 12.91
N LYS A 139 13.00 12.05 13.55
CA LYS A 139 12.68 10.67 13.93
C LYS A 139 11.56 10.60 14.97
N GLU A 140 11.54 11.56 15.90
CA GLU A 140 10.50 11.69 16.92
C GLU A 140 9.14 11.94 16.29
N MET A 141 9.06 12.84 15.31
CA MET A 141 7.84 13.10 14.52
C MET A 141 7.39 11.88 13.73
N ALA A 142 8.34 11.14 13.15
CA ALA A 142 8.04 9.89 12.45
C ALA A 142 7.44 8.83 13.38
N LEU A 143 7.96 8.72 14.61
CA LEU A 143 7.46 7.79 15.63
C LEU A 143 6.05 8.18 16.07
N GLU A 144 5.81 9.46 16.34
CA GLU A 144 4.51 9.96 16.77
C GLU A 144 3.46 9.77 15.70
N MET A 145 3.77 10.15 14.45
CA MET A 145 2.89 9.87 13.30
C MET A 145 2.50 8.38 13.21
N MET A 146 3.46 7.47 13.38
CA MET A 146 3.19 6.03 13.33
C MET A 146 2.36 5.54 14.51
N ASN A 147 2.51 6.15 15.69
CA ASN A 147 1.71 5.82 16.87
C ASN A 147 0.28 6.35 16.74
N GLU A 148 0.11 7.59 16.28
CA GLU A 148 -1.21 8.18 16.04
C GLU A 148 -1.99 7.42 14.97
N LEU A 149 -1.35 7.04 13.86
CA LEU A 149 -1.97 6.17 12.86
C LEU A 149 -2.41 4.82 13.43
N ALA A 150 -1.67 4.26 14.39
CA ALA A 150 -2.05 3.02 15.05
C ALA A 150 -3.29 3.19 15.92
N LEU A 151 -3.42 4.33 16.60
CA LEU A 151 -4.52 4.62 17.52
C LEU A 151 -5.79 5.08 16.79
N SER A 152 -5.65 6.07 15.90
CA SER A 152 -6.79 6.70 15.21
C SER A 152 -7.48 5.76 14.21
N ASP A 153 -6.71 4.99 13.47
CA ASP A 153 -7.22 4.11 12.42
C ASP A 153 -7.49 2.67 12.92
N GLY A 154 -7.17 2.37 14.20
CA GLY A 154 -7.29 1.01 14.73
C GLY A 154 -6.49 -0.02 13.94
N LEU A 155 -5.32 0.37 13.43
CA LEU A 155 -4.53 -0.47 12.52
C LEU A 155 -4.06 -1.75 13.20
N ASN A 156 -4.36 -2.90 12.58
CA ASN A 156 -3.70 -4.13 12.98
C ASN A 156 -2.19 -4.08 12.66
N ASN A 157 -1.40 -4.93 13.33
CA ASN A 157 0.06 -4.92 13.21
C ASN A 157 0.56 -5.10 11.77
N ARG A 158 -0.13 -5.88 10.94
CA ARG A 158 0.22 -6.06 9.53
C ARG A 158 0.05 -4.77 8.73
N THR A 159 -1.06 -4.07 8.91
CA THR A 159 -1.31 -2.80 8.23
C THR A 159 -0.33 -1.74 8.71
N TRP A 160 -0.04 -1.70 10.01
CA TRP A 160 1.00 -0.84 10.56
C TRP A 160 2.38 -1.12 9.93
N ASN A 161 2.78 -2.40 9.83
CA ASN A 161 4.03 -2.79 9.17
C ASN A 161 4.08 -2.39 7.69
N ASN A 162 2.94 -2.42 6.99
CA ASN A 162 2.87 -1.95 5.59
C ASN A 162 3.08 -0.43 5.49
N HIS A 163 2.49 0.36 6.38
CA HIS A 163 2.74 1.80 6.47
C HIS A 163 4.21 2.08 6.75
N PHE A 164 4.77 1.41 7.76
CA PHE A 164 6.18 1.53 8.11
C PHE A 164 7.10 1.20 6.92
N ALA A 165 6.88 0.07 6.25
CA ALA A 165 7.67 -0.33 5.09
C ALA A 165 7.58 0.70 3.95
N PHE A 166 6.38 1.27 3.73
CA PHE A 166 6.19 2.31 2.73
C PHE A 166 6.97 3.58 3.09
N TYR A 167 6.82 4.13 4.31
CA TYR A 167 7.51 5.37 4.70
C TYR A 167 9.03 5.18 4.73
N ARG A 168 9.51 4.03 5.17
CA ARG A 168 10.94 3.68 5.07
C ARG A 168 11.42 3.69 3.61
N SER A 169 10.64 3.15 2.69
CA SER A 169 10.94 3.18 1.25
C SER A 169 10.91 4.59 0.67
N LEU A 170 9.94 5.42 1.08
CA LEU A 170 9.84 6.83 0.67
C LEU A 170 11.09 7.62 1.09
N TRP A 171 11.53 7.47 2.35
CA TRP A 171 12.74 8.14 2.82
C TRP A 171 14.02 7.62 2.15
N ASN A 172 14.11 6.34 1.84
CA ASN A 172 15.21 5.81 1.03
C ASN A 172 15.23 6.46 -0.37
N TRP A 173 14.06 6.70 -0.96
CA TRP A 173 13.97 7.44 -2.21
C TRP A 173 14.43 8.89 -2.03
N PHE A 174 14.06 9.56 -0.93
CA PHE A 174 14.55 10.90 -0.61
C PHE A 174 16.06 10.94 -0.50
N ILE A 175 16.69 9.96 0.15
CA ILE A 175 18.15 9.84 0.24
C ILE A 175 18.75 9.69 -1.15
N SER A 176 18.25 8.77 -1.97
CA SER A 176 18.75 8.51 -3.33
C SER A 176 18.60 9.70 -4.26
N ASN A 177 17.71 10.65 -3.95
CA ASN A 177 17.47 11.87 -4.75
C ASN A 177 17.99 13.15 -4.07
N TYR A 178 18.90 13.00 -3.09
CA TYR A 178 19.61 14.11 -2.42
C TYR A 178 18.68 15.09 -1.67
N TYR A 179 17.60 14.60 -1.07
CA TYR A 179 16.74 15.39 -0.20
C TYR A 179 17.18 15.36 1.27
N CYS A 180 17.72 14.25 1.73
CA CYS A 180 18.28 14.06 3.08
C CYS A 180 19.38 13.00 3.08
N LYS A 181 20.17 12.93 4.15
CA LYS A 181 21.22 11.89 4.31
C LYS A 181 20.72 10.69 5.07
N ASN A 182 19.81 10.88 6.01
CA ASN A 182 19.39 9.85 6.95
C ASN A 182 17.92 9.49 6.75
N ASN A 183 17.60 8.22 7.00
CA ASN A 183 16.22 7.74 7.00
C ASN A 183 15.64 7.80 8.40
N VAL A 184 14.69 8.70 8.64
CA VAL A 184 14.04 8.87 9.94
C VAL A 184 13.25 7.64 10.39
N PHE A 185 12.93 6.73 9.47
CA PHE A 185 12.28 5.44 9.75
C PHE A 185 13.27 4.26 9.85
N SER A 186 14.59 4.49 9.96
CA SER A 186 15.59 3.40 9.86
C SER A 186 15.50 2.39 11.00
N ASN A 187 15.33 2.82 12.24
CA ASN A 187 15.49 2.00 13.44
C ASN A 187 14.16 1.65 14.13
N PHE A 188 13.07 1.62 13.40
CA PHE A 188 11.79 1.12 13.94
C PHE A 188 11.73 -0.40 13.81
N GLU A 189 11.22 -1.05 14.84
CA GLU A 189 10.98 -2.48 14.82
C GLU A 189 9.60 -2.80 14.23
N LYS A 190 9.54 -3.88 13.45
CA LYS A 190 8.26 -4.40 12.97
C LYS A 190 7.45 -4.96 14.12
N LYS A 191 6.17 -4.69 14.14
CA LYS A 191 5.24 -5.31 15.08
C LYS A 191 5.02 -6.77 14.72
N ARG A 192 4.93 -7.64 15.73
CA ARG A 192 4.62 -9.07 15.52
C ARG A 192 3.24 -9.20 14.88
N GLU A 193 3.18 -9.83 13.72
CA GLU A 193 1.93 -10.11 13.05
C GLU A 193 1.30 -11.38 13.63
N ALA A 194 -0.02 -11.37 13.82
CA ALA A 194 -0.76 -12.58 14.12
C ALA A 194 -0.70 -13.51 12.90
N GLU A 195 -0.56 -14.81 13.16
CA GLU A 195 -0.70 -15.80 12.09
C GLU A 195 -2.09 -15.71 11.49
N LYS A 196 -2.12 -15.60 10.17
CA LYS A 196 -3.37 -15.61 9.44
C LYS A 196 -3.73 -17.05 9.13
N PHE A 197 -4.66 -17.61 9.88
CA PHE A 197 -5.30 -18.88 9.52
C PHE A 197 -6.07 -18.71 8.21
N ARG A 198 -5.90 -19.67 7.34
CA ARG A 198 -6.68 -19.73 6.11
C ARG A 198 -7.97 -20.46 6.38
N ILE A 199 -9.05 -19.91 5.87
CA ILE A 199 -10.37 -20.50 5.99
C ILE A 199 -10.58 -21.40 4.80
N ILE A 200 -10.79 -22.67 5.06
CA ILE A 200 -11.15 -23.69 4.09
C ILE A 200 -12.68 -23.78 4.08
N ILE A 201 -13.27 -23.80 2.92
CA ILE A 201 -14.72 -23.96 2.75
C ILE A 201 -15.06 -25.44 2.97
N PRO A 202 -15.83 -25.78 4.00
CA PRO A 202 -16.22 -27.17 4.25
C PRO A 202 -17.06 -27.75 3.09
N PRO A 203 -16.98 -29.06 2.81
CA PRO A 203 -17.76 -29.70 1.73
C PRO A 203 -19.26 -29.44 1.82
N ALA A 204 -19.84 -29.51 3.01
CA ALA A 204 -21.26 -29.23 3.25
C ALA A 204 -21.63 -27.77 2.89
N THR A 205 -20.75 -26.81 3.26
CA THR A 205 -20.94 -25.41 2.90
C THR A 205 -20.82 -25.21 1.39
N HIS A 206 -19.83 -25.86 0.75
CA HIS A 206 -19.69 -25.80 -0.70
C HIS A 206 -20.94 -26.32 -1.40
N SER A 207 -21.51 -27.47 -0.97
CA SER A 207 -22.75 -28.00 -1.53
C SER A 207 -23.93 -27.03 -1.43
N ARG A 208 -24.07 -26.33 -0.28
CA ARG A 208 -25.09 -25.27 -0.10
C ARG A 208 -24.87 -24.11 -1.06
N VAL A 209 -23.64 -23.68 -1.23
CA VAL A 209 -23.28 -22.58 -2.16
C VAL A 209 -23.54 -23.01 -3.60
N ALA A 210 -23.14 -24.22 -4.01
CA ALA A 210 -23.37 -24.74 -5.35
C ALA A 210 -24.87 -24.83 -5.68
N SER A 211 -25.70 -25.36 -4.76
CA SER A 211 -27.15 -25.40 -4.92
C SER A 211 -27.77 -24.00 -5.08
N TYR A 212 -27.35 -23.05 -4.22
CA TYR A 212 -27.78 -21.67 -4.30
C TYR A 212 -27.39 -21.02 -5.64
N CYS A 213 -26.14 -21.22 -6.07
CA CYS A 213 -25.66 -20.67 -7.35
C CYS A 213 -26.44 -21.26 -8.53
N LYS A 214 -26.64 -22.59 -8.56
CA LYS A 214 -27.39 -23.25 -9.62
C LYS A 214 -28.81 -22.69 -9.77
N GLU A 215 -29.46 -22.35 -8.66
CA GLU A 215 -30.83 -21.80 -8.67
C GLU A 215 -30.87 -20.31 -9.01
N LYS A 216 -29.98 -19.49 -8.38
CA LYS A 216 -30.12 -18.02 -8.39
C LYS A 216 -29.00 -17.29 -9.16
N MET A 217 -27.82 -17.88 -9.30
CA MET A 217 -26.65 -17.22 -9.86
C MET A 217 -25.71 -18.22 -10.61
N PRO A 218 -26.19 -18.91 -11.65
CA PRO A 218 -25.42 -20.01 -12.29
C PRO A 218 -24.03 -19.56 -12.76
N ASN A 219 -23.89 -18.35 -13.25
CA ASN A 219 -22.61 -17.84 -13.72
C ASN A 219 -21.60 -17.57 -12.58
N MET A 220 -22.08 -17.33 -11.35
CA MET A 220 -21.19 -17.19 -10.19
C MET A 220 -20.56 -18.54 -9.79
N GLU A 221 -21.23 -19.63 -10.05
CA GLU A 221 -20.66 -20.99 -9.86
C GLU A 221 -19.41 -21.18 -10.70
N ILE A 222 -19.43 -20.72 -11.97
CA ILE A 222 -18.25 -20.77 -12.86
C ILE A 222 -17.09 -19.95 -12.27
N VAL A 223 -17.37 -18.75 -11.73
CA VAL A 223 -16.34 -17.93 -11.08
C VAL A 223 -15.74 -18.65 -9.87
N ILE A 224 -16.57 -19.29 -9.05
CA ILE A 224 -16.12 -20.09 -7.89
C ILE A 224 -15.24 -21.24 -8.36
N ASP A 225 -15.64 -21.96 -9.39
CA ASP A 225 -14.89 -23.11 -9.93
C ASP A 225 -13.56 -22.69 -10.55
N LEU A 226 -13.52 -21.56 -11.26
CA LEU A 226 -12.26 -20.98 -11.76
C LEU A 226 -11.28 -20.65 -10.63
N VAL A 227 -11.79 -20.16 -9.49
CA VAL A 227 -10.95 -19.89 -8.31
C VAL A 227 -10.49 -21.20 -7.65
N ARG A 228 -11.39 -22.17 -7.51
CA ARG A 228 -11.16 -23.40 -6.74
C ARG A 228 -10.33 -24.42 -7.49
N ALA A 229 -10.70 -24.71 -8.75
CA ALA A 229 -10.14 -25.81 -9.55
C ALA A 229 -9.02 -25.36 -10.49
N SER A 230 -9.10 -24.13 -11.02
CA SER A 230 -8.08 -23.59 -11.94
C SER A 230 -7.12 -22.62 -11.25
N PHE A 231 -7.32 -22.37 -9.96
CA PHE A 231 -6.47 -21.47 -9.15
C PHE A 231 -6.26 -20.09 -9.77
N ILE A 232 -7.28 -19.55 -10.44
CA ILE A 232 -7.24 -18.21 -11.01
C ILE A 232 -7.67 -17.20 -9.95
N ARG A 233 -6.93 -16.10 -9.84
CA ARG A 233 -7.27 -15.04 -8.89
C ARG A 233 -8.49 -14.24 -9.37
N PRO A 234 -9.42 -13.80 -8.50
CA PRO A 234 -10.60 -13.02 -8.92
C PRO A 234 -10.28 -11.84 -9.83
N LYS A 235 -9.15 -11.15 -9.60
CA LYS A 235 -8.70 -10.06 -10.47
C LYS A 235 -8.27 -10.56 -11.86
N GLU A 236 -7.65 -11.72 -11.95
CA GLU A 236 -7.27 -12.32 -13.24
C GLU A 236 -8.52 -12.77 -14.00
N ILE A 237 -9.51 -13.39 -13.31
CA ILE A 237 -10.80 -13.77 -13.90
C ILE A 237 -11.47 -12.57 -14.56
N SER A 238 -11.49 -11.42 -13.91
CA SER A 238 -12.11 -10.20 -14.46
C SER A 238 -11.44 -9.68 -15.75
N LEU A 239 -10.24 -10.18 -16.10
CA LEU A 239 -9.46 -9.73 -17.25
C LEU A 239 -9.30 -10.78 -18.34
N ILE A 240 -9.78 -12.03 -18.13
CA ILE A 240 -9.73 -13.10 -19.13
C ILE A 240 -10.67 -12.77 -20.29
N GLN A 241 -10.14 -12.80 -21.50
CA GLN A 241 -10.90 -12.66 -22.74
C GLN A 241 -11.16 -14.03 -23.36
N ILE A 242 -12.17 -14.14 -24.21
CA ILE A 242 -12.53 -15.41 -24.89
C ILE A 242 -11.34 -15.96 -25.69
N LYS A 243 -10.57 -15.11 -26.36
CA LYS A 243 -9.34 -15.50 -27.08
C LYS A 243 -8.23 -16.09 -26.22
N ASP A 244 -8.28 -15.89 -24.91
CA ASP A 244 -7.28 -16.42 -23.98
C ASP A 244 -7.59 -17.88 -23.59
N ILE A 245 -8.74 -18.42 -24.00
CA ILE A 245 -9.27 -19.73 -23.60
C ILE A 245 -9.11 -20.74 -24.73
N ASP A 246 -8.45 -21.82 -24.44
CA ASP A 246 -8.36 -23.00 -25.28
C ASP A 246 -9.14 -24.15 -24.61
N LEU A 247 -10.40 -24.28 -24.96
CA LEU A 247 -11.28 -25.32 -24.41
C LEU A 247 -10.89 -26.72 -24.87
N PHE A 248 -10.27 -26.85 -26.05
CA PHE A 248 -9.85 -28.13 -26.57
C PHE A 248 -8.70 -28.73 -25.75
N ASN A 249 -7.72 -27.90 -25.40
CA ASN A 249 -6.60 -28.32 -24.57
C ASN A 249 -6.85 -28.08 -23.05
N GLY A 250 -8.00 -27.56 -22.68
CA GLY A 250 -8.33 -27.27 -21.29
C GLY A 250 -7.37 -26.25 -20.63
N VAL A 251 -7.06 -25.16 -21.34
CA VAL A 251 -6.05 -24.17 -20.85
C VAL A 251 -6.56 -22.74 -21.02
N ILE A 252 -6.35 -21.91 -19.99
CA ILE A 252 -6.47 -20.46 -20.09
C ILE A 252 -5.06 -19.85 -20.04
N THR A 253 -4.72 -19.06 -21.04
CA THR A 253 -3.50 -18.27 -21.07
C THR A 253 -3.75 -16.95 -20.33
N ILE A 254 -3.00 -16.69 -19.26
CA ILE A 254 -3.03 -15.42 -18.54
C ILE A 254 -1.78 -14.62 -18.95
N PRO A 255 -1.92 -13.58 -19.79
CA PRO A 255 -0.80 -12.76 -20.24
C PRO A 255 -0.12 -12.03 -19.07
N ALA A 256 1.16 -11.66 -19.24
CA ALA A 256 1.96 -11.02 -18.20
C ALA A 256 1.33 -9.73 -17.68
N GLU A 257 0.71 -8.92 -18.53
CA GLU A 257 0.03 -7.68 -18.17
C GLU A 257 -1.23 -7.91 -17.32
N LYS A 258 -1.89 -9.06 -17.46
CA LYS A 258 -3.08 -9.46 -16.69
C LYS A 258 -2.70 -10.21 -15.39
N SER A 259 -1.50 -10.81 -15.34
CA SER A 259 -1.03 -11.59 -14.20
C SER A 259 -0.54 -10.69 -13.05
N LYS A 260 -0.77 -11.11 -11.80
CA LYS A 260 -0.26 -10.42 -10.60
C LYS A 260 1.28 -10.47 -10.52
N THR A 261 1.88 -11.53 -11.03
CA THR A 261 3.33 -11.80 -10.93
C THR A 261 4.15 -11.18 -12.05
N HIS A 262 3.51 -10.53 -13.05
CA HIS A 262 4.12 -9.99 -14.27
C HIS A 262 4.74 -11.05 -15.18
N ASN A 263 4.34 -12.33 -15.03
CA ASN A 263 4.75 -13.42 -15.89
C ASN A 263 3.54 -13.98 -16.61
N LYS A 264 3.71 -14.35 -17.90
CA LYS A 264 2.73 -15.16 -18.61
C LYS A 264 2.62 -16.50 -17.89
N ARG A 265 1.38 -16.94 -17.63
CA ARG A 265 1.12 -18.25 -17.04
C ARG A 265 -0.06 -18.94 -17.68
N PHE A 266 -0.14 -20.23 -17.46
CA PHE A 266 -1.25 -21.07 -17.89
C PHE A 266 -2.05 -21.52 -16.66
N ALA A 267 -3.37 -21.46 -16.77
CA ALA A 267 -4.28 -22.06 -15.81
C ALA A 267 -5.01 -23.22 -16.49
N TYR A 268 -4.99 -24.38 -15.85
CA TYR A 268 -5.60 -25.58 -16.41
C TYR A 268 -7.08 -25.66 -16.03
N LEU A 269 -7.92 -25.99 -17.00
CA LEU A 269 -9.35 -26.22 -16.84
C LEU A 269 -9.60 -27.72 -16.81
N PRO A 270 -10.14 -28.31 -15.76
CA PRO A 270 -10.65 -29.66 -15.79
C PRO A 270 -11.75 -29.83 -16.86
N GLU A 271 -11.87 -31.01 -17.46
CA GLU A 271 -12.82 -31.28 -18.51
C GLU A 271 -14.27 -30.92 -18.14
N TRP A 272 -14.69 -31.26 -16.90
CA TRP A 272 -16.02 -30.90 -16.41
C TRP A 272 -16.25 -29.38 -16.34
N LEU A 273 -15.19 -28.57 -16.10
CA LEU A 273 -15.31 -27.12 -16.07
C LEU A 273 -15.34 -26.56 -17.51
N CYS A 274 -14.62 -27.15 -18.45
CA CYS A 274 -14.75 -26.80 -19.85
C CYS A 274 -16.19 -27.03 -20.32
N ALA A 275 -16.78 -28.20 -20.05
CA ALA A 275 -18.17 -28.50 -20.35
C ALA A 275 -19.13 -27.49 -19.72
N LYS A 276 -18.96 -27.19 -18.44
CA LYS A 276 -19.79 -26.18 -17.74
C LYS A 276 -19.69 -24.80 -18.37
N ILE A 277 -18.50 -24.36 -18.80
CA ILE A 277 -18.33 -23.08 -19.50
C ILE A 277 -19.08 -23.07 -20.85
N VAL A 278 -19.01 -24.18 -21.62
CA VAL A 278 -19.71 -24.32 -22.90
C VAL A 278 -21.23 -24.31 -22.70
N ASP A 279 -21.73 -25.05 -21.70
CA ASP A 279 -23.16 -25.17 -21.42
C ASP A 279 -23.79 -23.83 -20.93
N ASN A 280 -23.03 -23.01 -20.20
CA ASN A 280 -23.54 -21.75 -19.68
C ASN A 280 -23.29 -20.56 -20.61
N PHE A 281 -22.27 -20.61 -21.46
CA PHE A 281 -21.91 -19.51 -22.34
C PHE A 281 -21.76 -20.01 -23.78
N GLU A 282 -22.56 -19.49 -24.66
CA GLU A 282 -22.41 -19.71 -26.11
C GLU A 282 -21.20 -18.91 -26.64
N LEU A 283 -19.98 -19.31 -26.26
CA LEU A 283 -18.78 -18.50 -26.52
C LEU A 283 -18.58 -18.16 -27.99
N ASN A 284 -19.01 -19.05 -28.89
CA ASN A 284 -18.91 -18.83 -30.34
C ASN A 284 -19.81 -17.70 -30.85
N SER A 285 -20.80 -17.27 -30.06
CA SER A 285 -21.69 -16.18 -30.43
C SER A 285 -21.13 -14.79 -30.04
N PHE A 286 -19.99 -14.77 -29.36
CA PHE A 286 -19.36 -13.53 -28.90
C PHE A 286 -18.03 -13.26 -29.62
N PRO A 287 -17.66 -11.97 -29.82
CA PRO A 287 -16.34 -11.60 -30.30
C PRO A 287 -15.23 -12.13 -29.40
N MET A 288 -14.10 -12.50 -29.97
CA MET A 288 -12.97 -13.11 -29.28
C MET A 288 -12.29 -12.16 -28.27
N ASP A 289 -12.47 -10.86 -28.41
CA ASP A 289 -11.93 -9.82 -27.50
C ASP A 289 -12.86 -9.50 -26.31
N TYR A 290 -14.08 -10.10 -26.28
CA TYR A 290 -14.96 -9.97 -25.12
C TYR A 290 -14.36 -10.69 -23.91
N TYR A 291 -14.65 -10.15 -22.73
CA TYR A 291 -14.26 -10.77 -21.46
C TYR A 291 -15.19 -11.94 -21.15
N LEU A 292 -14.61 -13.07 -20.70
CA LEU A 292 -15.39 -14.24 -20.30
C LEU A 292 -16.41 -13.90 -19.21
N ILE A 293 -15.95 -13.17 -18.19
CA ILE A 293 -16.78 -12.70 -17.08
C ILE A 293 -16.81 -11.17 -17.12
N GLY A 294 -17.79 -10.64 -17.77
CA GLY A 294 -18.08 -9.22 -17.86
C GLY A 294 -19.25 -8.79 -16.97
N SER A 295 -19.92 -7.71 -17.31
CA SER A 295 -21.08 -7.22 -16.58
C SER A 295 -22.16 -8.30 -16.47
N GLY A 296 -22.70 -8.48 -15.25
CA GLY A 296 -23.72 -9.51 -14.98
C GLY A 296 -23.16 -10.95 -14.97
N LEU A 297 -21.85 -11.12 -14.81
CA LEU A 297 -21.14 -12.42 -14.77
C LEU A 297 -21.31 -13.24 -16.08
N LYS A 298 -21.43 -12.60 -17.21
CA LYS A 298 -21.55 -13.22 -18.54
C LYS A 298 -20.60 -12.57 -19.54
N PRO A 299 -20.32 -13.22 -20.69
CA PRO A 299 -19.46 -12.64 -21.73
C PRO A 299 -19.91 -11.22 -22.10
N ASN A 300 -18.96 -10.27 -22.11
CA ASN A 300 -19.26 -8.87 -22.40
C ASN A 300 -18.03 -8.12 -22.91
N GLU A 301 -18.26 -7.05 -23.67
CA GLU A 301 -17.23 -6.13 -24.13
C GLU A 301 -16.46 -5.48 -22.97
N LYS A 302 -17.17 -5.16 -21.87
CA LYS A 302 -16.59 -4.52 -20.68
C LYS A 302 -16.30 -5.56 -19.62
N HIS A 303 -15.06 -5.53 -19.10
CA HIS A 303 -14.68 -6.39 -17.97
C HIS A 303 -15.48 -6.04 -16.70
N ILE A 304 -15.73 -7.03 -15.87
CA ILE A 304 -16.29 -6.81 -14.52
C ILE A 304 -15.22 -6.24 -13.59
N ASN A 305 -15.62 -5.35 -12.68
CA ASN A 305 -14.73 -4.95 -11.61
C ASN A 305 -14.66 -6.05 -10.53
N THR A 306 -13.48 -6.30 -9.98
CA THR A 306 -13.30 -7.29 -8.90
C THR A 306 -14.24 -7.02 -7.70
N ARG A 307 -14.50 -5.74 -7.38
CA ARG A 307 -15.45 -5.37 -6.33
C ARG A 307 -16.88 -5.83 -6.61
N ASP A 308 -17.27 -5.92 -7.86
CA ASP A 308 -18.61 -6.39 -8.21
C ASP A 308 -18.69 -7.92 -8.09
N ILE A 309 -17.62 -8.66 -8.41
CA ILE A 309 -17.50 -10.09 -8.07
C ILE A 309 -17.63 -10.27 -6.55
N ASP A 310 -16.95 -9.45 -5.76
CA ASP A 310 -17.03 -9.50 -4.30
C ASP A 310 -18.44 -9.18 -3.77
N LYS A 311 -19.21 -8.31 -4.45
CA LYS A 311 -20.62 -8.05 -4.10
C LYS A 311 -21.51 -9.27 -4.34
N PHE A 312 -21.33 -9.97 -5.46
CA PHE A 312 -22.06 -11.22 -5.72
C PHE A 312 -21.74 -12.27 -4.65
N TRP A 313 -20.47 -12.43 -4.30
CA TRP A 313 -20.07 -13.31 -3.21
C TRP A 313 -20.65 -12.88 -1.87
N SER A 314 -20.63 -11.60 -1.56
CA SER A 314 -21.19 -11.06 -0.31
C SER A 314 -22.70 -11.33 -0.21
N LYS A 315 -23.41 -11.25 -1.34
CA LYS A 315 -24.84 -11.61 -1.37
C LYS A 315 -25.05 -13.09 -1.05
N ILE A 316 -24.31 -14.01 -1.69
CA ILE A 316 -24.38 -15.45 -1.38
C ILE A 316 -24.08 -15.69 0.10
N ARG A 317 -23.06 -15.04 0.64
CA ARG A 317 -22.67 -15.17 2.04
C ARG A 317 -23.78 -14.72 2.98
N THR A 318 -24.43 -13.59 2.68
CA THR A 318 -25.55 -13.08 3.48
C THR A 318 -26.76 -14.01 3.39
N ASP A 319 -27.15 -14.41 2.18
CA ASP A 319 -28.34 -15.24 1.96
C ASP A 319 -28.20 -16.67 2.55
N LEU A 320 -26.98 -17.17 2.68
CA LEU A 320 -26.66 -18.46 3.29
C LEU A 320 -26.15 -18.36 4.73
N GLU A 321 -26.13 -17.16 5.32
CA GLU A 321 -25.64 -16.90 6.69
C GLU A 321 -24.21 -17.43 6.93
N LEU A 322 -23.32 -17.26 5.96
CA LEU A 322 -21.93 -17.68 6.07
C LEU A 322 -21.11 -16.60 6.80
N GLY A 323 -20.09 -17.03 7.57
CA GLY A 323 -19.20 -16.16 8.30
C GLY A 323 -18.41 -15.18 7.40
N MET A 324 -18.11 -14.01 7.94
CA MET A 324 -17.37 -12.95 7.22
C MET A 324 -15.94 -13.36 6.82
N GLU A 325 -15.38 -14.33 7.50
CA GLU A 325 -14.07 -14.94 7.23
C GLU A 325 -14.07 -15.77 5.95
N MET A 326 -15.22 -16.32 5.54
CA MET A 326 -15.39 -17.09 4.30
C MET A 326 -15.42 -16.15 3.09
N GLN A 327 -14.26 -15.85 2.54
CA GLN A 327 -14.12 -15.01 1.36
C GLN A 327 -14.13 -15.84 0.07
N LEU A 328 -14.45 -15.24 -1.08
CA LEU A 328 -14.34 -15.94 -2.37
C LEU A 328 -12.96 -16.55 -2.57
N TYR A 329 -11.91 -15.84 -2.14
CA TYR A 329 -10.53 -16.32 -2.22
C TYR A 329 -10.28 -17.59 -1.37
N SER A 330 -11.12 -17.87 -0.36
CA SER A 330 -11.04 -19.09 0.45
C SER A 330 -11.23 -20.36 -0.38
N TYR A 331 -11.96 -20.30 -1.50
CA TYR A 331 -12.05 -21.40 -2.44
C TYR A 331 -10.71 -21.79 -3.08
N ARG A 332 -9.84 -20.80 -3.33
CA ARG A 332 -8.50 -21.12 -3.82
C ARG A 332 -7.68 -21.85 -2.75
N ASP A 333 -7.78 -21.42 -1.50
CA ASP A 333 -7.12 -22.07 -0.39
C ASP A 333 -7.68 -23.50 -0.20
N THR A 334 -8.99 -23.69 -0.31
CA THR A 334 -9.67 -25.00 -0.28
C THR A 334 -9.16 -25.93 -1.35
N GLY A 335 -9.07 -25.46 -2.62
CA GLY A 335 -8.58 -26.29 -3.73
C GLY A 335 -7.11 -26.69 -3.54
N ILE A 336 -6.26 -25.79 -3.05
CA ILE A 336 -4.84 -26.09 -2.78
C ILE A 336 -4.72 -27.13 -1.66
N THR A 337 -5.48 -26.98 -0.57
CA THR A 337 -5.49 -27.94 0.53
C THR A 337 -5.94 -29.32 0.04
N ALA A 338 -6.98 -29.39 -0.77
CA ALA A 338 -7.44 -30.66 -1.35
C ALA A 338 -6.37 -31.35 -2.19
N LEU A 339 -5.55 -30.60 -2.96
CA LEU A 339 -4.42 -31.20 -3.70
C LEU A 339 -3.34 -31.75 -2.76
N GLU A 340 -3.01 -31.01 -1.69
CA GLU A 340 -2.03 -31.49 -0.69
C GLU A 340 -2.53 -32.73 0.05
N GLU A 341 -3.80 -32.77 0.46
CA GLU A 341 -4.44 -33.92 1.10
C GLU A 341 -4.47 -35.15 0.20
N ASN A 342 -4.57 -34.96 -1.12
CA ASN A 342 -4.48 -36.02 -2.11
C ASN A 342 -3.02 -36.39 -2.50
N GLY A 343 -2.03 -35.85 -1.78
CA GLY A 343 -0.63 -36.24 -1.96
C GLY A 343 0.06 -35.62 -3.17
N VAL A 344 -0.51 -34.58 -3.81
CA VAL A 344 0.12 -33.90 -4.94
C VAL A 344 1.38 -33.16 -4.46
N PRO A 345 2.55 -33.38 -5.10
CA PRO A 345 3.78 -32.75 -4.71
C PRO A 345 3.67 -31.21 -4.70
N ARG A 346 4.23 -30.57 -3.68
CA ARG A 346 4.19 -29.09 -3.53
C ARG A 346 4.79 -28.35 -4.72
N SER A 347 5.81 -28.91 -5.35
CA SER A 347 6.40 -28.34 -6.56
C SER A 347 5.41 -28.30 -7.74
N VAL A 348 4.52 -29.29 -7.84
CA VAL A 348 3.44 -29.31 -8.84
C VAL A 348 2.38 -28.29 -8.49
N ILE A 349 1.93 -28.26 -7.22
CA ILE A 349 0.96 -27.27 -6.72
C ILE A 349 1.49 -25.84 -6.91
N GLN A 350 2.77 -25.61 -6.65
CA GLN A 350 3.42 -24.31 -6.88
C GLN A 350 3.28 -23.85 -8.34
N LYS A 351 3.52 -24.74 -9.28
CA LYS A 351 3.40 -24.45 -10.73
C LYS A 351 1.94 -24.17 -11.12
N LEU A 352 1.00 -25.00 -10.66
CA LEU A 352 -0.44 -24.82 -10.93
C LEU A 352 -0.99 -23.50 -10.39
N THR A 353 -0.51 -23.10 -9.21
CA THR A 353 -1.03 -21.94 -8.50
C THR A 353 -0.24 -20.65 -8.73
N ASP A 354 0.89 -20.72 -9.46
CA ASP A 354 1.80 -19.58 -9.67
C ASP A 354 2.29 -18.95 -8.35
N HIS A 355 2.68 -19.81 -7.40
CA HIS A 355 3.35 -19.35 -6.21
C HIS A 355 4.86 -19.21 -6.43
N LYS A 356 5.46 -18.11 -5.93
CA LYS A 356 6.90 -17.86 -6.12
C LYS A 356 7.81 -18.87 -5.41
N THR A 357 7.34 -19.48 -4.33
CA THR A 357 8.11 -20.46 -3.54
C THR A 357 7.21 -21.55 -3.00
N GLU A 358 7.75 -22.76 -2.79
CA GLU A 358 7.05 -23.88 -2.15
C GLU A 358 6.63 -23.52 -0.71
N ARG A 359 7.39 -22.69 0.01
CA ARG A 359 7.01 -22.19 1.33
C ARG A 359 5.68 -21.45 1.31
N MET A 360 5.31 -20.83 0.18
CA MET A 360 4.00 -20.19 0.04
C MET A 360 2.89 -21.22 -0.09
N VAL A 361 3.15 -22.37 -0.67
CA VAL A 361 2.23 -23.52 -0.71
C VAL A 361 2.11 -24.12 0.70
N GLY A 362 3.19 -24.37 1.40
CA GLY A 362 3.20 -24.92 2.75
C GLY A 362 2.42 -24.13 3.81
N LYS A 363 2.02 -22.90 3.52
CA LYS A 363 1.10 -22.13 4.37
C LYS A 363 -0.35 -22.61 4.32
N TYR A 364 -0.68 -23.52 3.41
CA TYR A 364 -2.02 -24.07 3.27
C TYR A 364 -2.23 -25.31 4.14
N VAL A 365 -1.18 -25.88 4.72
CA VAL A 365 -1.27 -27.02 5.62
C VAL A 365 -1.65 -26.53 7.02
N SER A 366 -2.90 -26.73 7.40
CA SER A 366 -3.42 -26.23 8.70
C SER A 366 -3.14 -27.19 9.87
N ALA A 367 -3.04 -28.49 9.64
CA ALA A 367 -2.61 -29.52 10.59
C ALA A 367 -2.12 -30.73 9.80
N PRO A 368 -1.16 -31.51 10.32
CA PRO A 368 -0.81 -32.76 9.66
C PRO A 368 -2.06 -33.64 9.60
N ASN A 369 -2.42 -34.09 8.38
CA ASN A 369 -3.52 -35.04 8.22
C ASN A 369 -3.15 -36.31 8.99
N LYS A 370 -3.95 -36.68 10.00
CA LYS A 370 -3.69 -37.83 10.88
C LYS A 370 -3.51 -39.10 10.07
N ASP A 371 -4.34 -39.31 9.04
CA ASP A 371 -4.27 -40.49 8.16
C ASP A 371 -2.97 -40.54 7.34
N LEU A 372 -2.40 -39.38 6.98
CA LEU A 372 -1.11 -39.30 6.30
C LEU A 372 0.04 -39.58 7.25
N ILE A 373 -0.04 -39.06 8.48
CA ILE A 373 0.95 -39.34 9.54
C ILE A 373 0.94 -40.82 9.86
N ASP A 374 -0.24 -41.41 10.06
CA ASP A 374 -0.38 -42.84 10.37
C ASP A 374 0.19 -43.70 9.23
N LYS A 375 -0.07 -43.36 7.98
CA LYS A 375 0.53 -44.05 6.79
C LYS A 375 2.05 -43.92 6.68
N VAL A 376 2.61 -42.77 7.14
CA VAL A 376 4.08 -42.56 7.13
C VAL A 376 4.73 -43.22 8.32
N VAL A 377 4.11 -43.15 9.52
CA VAL A 377 4.63 -43.75 10.74
C VAL A 377 4.56 -45.28 10.67
N CYS A 378 3.53 -45.84 10.04
CA CYS A 378 3.47 -47.30 9.80
C CYS A 378 4.62 -47.80 8.94
N LYS A 379 5.11 -46.97 7.96
CA LYS A 379 6.27 -47.31 7.12
C LYS A 379 7.63 -47.23 7.84
N ILE A 380 7.70 -46.58 8.97
CA ILE A 380 8.93 -46.48 9.79
C ILE A 380 9.07 -47.71 10.71
N LYS A 381 8.01 -48.52 10.86
CA LYS A 381 8.03 -49.73 11.70
C LYS A 381 8.41 -51.00 10.94
N GLU A 382 8.54 -50.92 9.60
CA GLU A 382 9.10 -51.98 8.75
C GLU A 382 10.56 -51.65 8.37
#